data_b73360f1134821676faed01a5a7afc02
#
_entry.id   b73360f1134821676faed01a5a7afc02
#
_cell.length_a   1.000
_cell.length_b   1.000
_cell.length_c   1.000
_cell.angle_alpha   90.00
_cell.angle_beta   90.00
_cell.angle_gamma   90.00
#
_symmetry.space_group_name_H-M   'P 1'
#
loop_
_entity.id
_entity.type
_entity.pdbx_description
1 polymer ?
#
loop_
_entity_poly.entity_id
_entity_poly.type
_entity_poly.pdbx_seq_one_letter_code
_entity_poly.pdbx_strand_id
1 'polypeptide(L)'
;MGGDRELDVVVFGATGFAGRLVASYLAAHAPGDVRIGLAGRSERRLAEVRARLGAAATAWPLLVADLADPVSLGALARAARVVVTTVGPYRARGLALVQACAEAGTDYADLTGEVLFIRDSIDRCQDAAASSGARIVHCCGFDSVPSDLGVLLLHQAARAGGAGDLLDTTLVVTAMRGGLSGGTLASMMGQLDEVRASAERRRLVQDPYALSPDRAAEPGLGDERDLDRARYDGELRMWTGPWLMAGINTRVVRRSNAVQGWAYGRRFRYREVTGFGAGPAAPVLAVTASAGTKAAEAGLAFGPSRELLRRLLPAPGHGPGEKTRRTGFFRIQIHTRTSAGARYLGTIEAQGDPGYAATSVMLGETGLCLALDKDQLPDRAGVLTPATAMGAALATRLRSVGHTLATRQITQLPANSRPLADQPQRPRAAHPPQVPDCHPTGLTVMDFRPT
;
A
#
# COMPACT_ATOMS: atom_id res chain seq x y z
N MET A 1 -16.80 -15.55 19.99
CA MET A 1 -18.16 -15.02 20.10
C MET A 1 -18.17 -13.60 19.58
N GLY A 2 -18.52 -13.38 18.31
CA GLY A 2 -18.61 -12.04 17.71
C GLY A 2 -19.93 -11.41 18.12
N GLY A 3 -19.92 -10.60 19.20
CA GLY A 3 -21.06 -9.76 19.53
C GLY A 3 -21.42 -8.87 18.34
N ASP A 4 -22.69 -8.54 18.20
CA ASP A 4 -23.17 -7.67 17.13
C ASP A 4 -22.52 -6.27 17.32
N ARG A 5 -21.55 -5.94 16.44
CA ARG A 5 -20.86 -4.64 16.48
C ARG A 5 -21.79 -3.57 15.94
N GLU A 6 -21.75 -2.38 16.52
CA GLU A 6 -22.59 -1.26 16.08
C GLU A 6 -22.25 -0.79 14.67
N LEU A 7 -20.97 -0.89 14.28
CA LEU A 7 -20.44 -0.41 13.00
C LEU A 7 -19.70 -1.53 12.26
N ASP A 8 -19.84 -1.52 10.95
CA ASP A 8 -19.12 -2.46 10.08
C ASP A 8 -17.74 -1.92 9.76
N VAL A 9 -17.60 -0.63 9.42
CA VAL A 9 -16.33 0.01 9.11
C VAL A 9 -16.21 1.36 9.81
N VAL A 10 -15.10 1.64 10.45
CA VAL A 10 -14.77 2.98 10.96
C VAL A 10 -13.54 3.53 10.26
N VAL A 11 -13.64 4.76 9.74
CA VAL A 11 -12.50 5.50 9.15
C VAL A 11 -11.88 6.36 10.23
N PHE A 12 -10.75 5.91 10.81
CA PHE A 12 -9.99 6.69 11.79
C PHE A 12 -9.00 7.61 11.12
N GLY A 13 -9.04 8.90 11.47
CA GLY A 13 -8.29 9.96 10.80
C GLY A 13 -9.06 10.56 9.61
N ALA A 14 -10.38 10.46 9.60
CA ALA A 14 -11.26 10.95 8.53
C ALA A 14 -11.09 12.45 8.24
N THR A 15 -10.55 13.25 9.16
CA THR A 15 -10.28 14.68 8.96
C THR A 15 -8.96 14.96 8.22
N GLY A 16 -8.09 13.96 8.07
CA GLY A 16 -6.85 14.03 7.29
C GLY A 16 -7.10 14.01 5.78
N PHE A 17 -6.10 14.35 4.96
CA PHE A 17 -6.25 14.38 3.50
C PHE A 17 -6.62 12.99 2.95
N ALA A 18 -5.84 11.96 3.25
CA ALA A 18 -6.13 10.59 2.83
C ALA A 18 -7.43 10.06 3.42
N GLY A 19 -7.70 10.34 4.72
CA GLY A 19 -8.94 9.91 5.38
C GLY A 19 -10.20 10.47 4.73
N ARG A 20 -10.17 11.73 4.30
CA ARG A 20 -11.29 12.32 3.54
C ARG A 20 -11.52 11.62 2.21
N LEU A 21 -10.45 11.24 1.50
CA LEU A 21 -10.57 10.51 0.23
C LEU A 21 -11.14 9.11 0.45
N VAL A 22 -10.71 8.39 1.48
CA VAL A 22 -11.27 7.08 1.85
C VAL A 22 -12.75 7.22 2.24
N ALA A 23 -13.09 8.21 3.08
CA ALA A 23 -14.48 8.46 3.46
C ALA A 23 -15.36 8.83 2.25
N SER A 24 -14.84 9.65 1.32
CA SER A 24 -15.54 9.99 0.08
C SER A 24 -15.72 8.78 -0.83
N TYR A 25 -14.70 7.93 -0.92
CA TYR A 25 -14.81 6.68 -1.66
C TYR A 25 -15.91 5.77 -1.10
N LEU A 26 -15.90 5.55 0.21
CA LEU A 26 -16.90 4.72 0.88
C LEU A 26 -18.32 5.31 0.75
N ALA A 27 -18.48 6.63 0.84
CA ALA A 27 -19.77 7.29 0.66
C ALA A 27 -20.35 7.10 -0.75
N ALA A 28 -19.48 6.93 -1.74
CA ALA A 28 -19.90 6.75 -3.14
C ALA A 28 -20.09 5.27 -3.55
N HIS A 29 -19.43 4.32 -2.87
CA HIS A 29 -19.35 2.93 -3.35
C HIS A 29 -19.77 1.87 -2.33
N ALA A 30 -19.86 2.19 -1.03
CA ALA A 30 -20.32 1.22 -0.06
C ALA A 30 -21.80 0.87 -0.28
N PRO A 31 -22.20 -0.40 -0.11
CA PRO A 31 -23.61 -0.78 -0.08
C PRO A 31 -24.39 0.02 0.98
N GLY A 32 -25.64 0.34 0.69
CA GLY A 32 -26.43 1.25 1.52
C GLY A 32 -26.77 0.74 2.93
N ASP A 33 -26.63 -0.55 3.17
CA ASP A 33 -26.85 -1.22 4.46
C ASP A 33 -25.58 -1.30 5.33
N VAL A 34 -24.42 -0.89 4.80
CA VAL A 34 -23.15 -0.89 5.54
C VAL A 34 -23.10 0.27 6.53
N ARG A 35 -22.91 -0.03 7.78
CA ARG A 35 -22.84 0.93 8.88
C ARG A 35 -21.42 1.49 9.01
N ILE A 36 -21.21 2.72 8.53
CA ILE A 36 -19.90 3.37 8.52
C ILE A 36 -19.84 4.49 9.54
N GLY A 37 -18.72 4.59 10.27
CA GLY A 37 -18.45 5.68 11.21
C GLY A 37 -17.21 6.48 10.81
N LEU A 38 -17.18 7.76 11.19
CA LEU A 38 -16.03 8.63 11.04
C LEU A 38 -15.38 8.86 12.40
N ALA A 39 -14.08 8.64 12.52
CA ALA A 39 -13.37 8.79 13.78
C ALA A 39 -12.16 9.74 13.69
N GLY A 40 -11.88 10.43 14.80
CA GLY A 40 -10.76 11.36 14.94
C GLY A 40 -10.88 12.22 16.20
N ARG A 41 -9.93 13.13 16.41
CA ARG A 41 -9.80 13.90 17.67
C ARG A 41 -10.80 15.04 17.84
N SER A 42 -11.45 15.50 16.78
CA SER A 42 -12.29 16.71 16.82
C SER A 42 -13.64 16.43 16.18
N GLU A 43 -14.67 16.36 17.02
CA GLU A 43 -16.05 16.16 16.60
C GLU A 43 -16.50 17.23 15.59
N ARG A 44 -16.19 18.51 15.84
CA ARG A 44 -16.50 19.60 14.90
C ARG A 44 -15.93 19.35 13.52
N ARG A 45 -14.64 18.95 13.41
CA ARG A 45 -14.03 18.66 12.10
C ARG A 45 -14.59 17.40 11.44
N LEU A 46 -14.96 16.41 12.24
CA LEU A 46 -15.65 15.22 11.74
C LEU A 46 -17.03 15.57 11.18
N ALA A 47 -17.80 16.44 11.86
CA ALA A 47 -19.06 16.95 11.38
C ALA A 47 -18.91 17.75 10.06
N GLU A 48 -17.88 18.56 9.93
CA GLU A 48 -17.54 19.25 8.68
C GLU A 48 -17.26 18.28 7.53
N VAL A 49 -16.53 17.18 7.79
CA VAL A 49 -16.27 16.13 6.79
C VAL A 49 -17.57 15.44 6.43
N ARG A 50 -18.38 15.00 7.40
CA ARG A 50 -19.66 14.34 7.17
C ARG A 50 -20.60 15.18 6.32
N ALA A 51 -20.71 16.46 6.61
CA ALA A 51 -21.53 17.39 5.84
C ALA A 51 -21.10 17.48 4.36
N ARG A 52 -19.80 17.40 4.07
CA ARG A 52 -19.26 17.43 2.69
C ARG A 52 -19.45 16.13 1.93
N LEU A 53 -19.64 15.00 2.61
CA LEU A 53 -19.91 13.71 1.99
C LEU A 53 -21.35 13.60 1.47
N GLY A 54 -22.23 14.51 1.86
CA GLY A 54 -23.61 14.59 1.36
C GLY A 54 -24.56 13.55 1.99
N ALA A 55 -25.63 13.25 1.29
CA ALA A 55 -26.76 12.45 1.77
C ALA A 55 -26.33 11.04 2.25
N ALA A 56 -25.41 10.40 1.55
CA ALA A 56 -24.96 9.04 1.87
C ALA A 56 -24.32 8.91 3.27
N ALA A 57 -23.73 9.98 3.79
CA ALA A 57 -23.05 9.96 5.08
C ALA A 57 -23.84 10.64 6.21
N THR A 58 -25.06 11.11 5.97
CA THR A 58 -25.83 11.89 6.97
C THR A 58 -26.03 11.11 8.27
N ALA A 59 -26.26 9.81 8.19
CA ALA A 59 -26.46 8.93 9.34
C ALA A 59 -25.14 8.38 9.95
N TRP A 60 -23.98 8.72 9.38
CA TRP A 60 -22.72 8.16 9.88
C TRP A 60 -22.37 8.75 11.25
N PRO A 61 -22.22 7.93 12.30
CA PRO A 61 -21.83 8.40 13.61
C PRO A 61 -20.42 8.97 13.62
N LEU A 62 -20.19 9.92 14.53
CA LEU A 62 -18.91 10.57 14.77
C LEU A 62 -18.34 10.03 16.08
N LEU A 63 -17.14 9.44 16.00
CA LEU A 63 -16.46 8.86 17.15
C LEU A 63 -15.22 9.71 17.49
N VAL A 64 -15.23 10.27 18.69
CA VAL A 64 -14.06 11.02 19.19
C VAL A 64 -13.07 10.03 19.80
N ALA A 65 -11.88 9.95 19.22
CA ALA A 65 -10.80 9.10 19.72
C ALA A 65 -9.43 9.75 19.47
N ASP A 66 -8.51 9.58 20.40
CA ASP A 66 -7.13 10.07 20.33
C ASP A 66 -6.14 8.92 20.52
N LEU A 67 -5.09 8.87 19.68
CA LEU A 67 -4.00 7.89 19.81
C LEU A 67 -3.24 7.97 21.14
N ALA A 68 -3.36 9.08 21.89
CA ALA A 68 -2.79 9.25 23.21
C ALA A 68 -3.75 8.78 24.35
N ASP A 69 -4.99 8.42 24.02
CA ASP A 69 -6.00 7.98 25.00
C ASP A 69 -6.41 6.52 24.75
N PRO A 70 -5.81 5.54 25.48
CA PRO A 70 -6.13 4.12 25.33
C PRO A 70 -7.60 3.78 25.58
N VAL A 71 -8.29 4.56 26.44
CA VAL A 71 -9.71 4.32 26.75
C VAL A 71 -10.58 4.58 25.53
N SER A 72 -10.36 5.72 24.85
CA SER A 72 -11.06 6.06 23.61
C SER A 72 -10.75 5.09 22.47
N LEU A 73 -9.50 4.61 22.37
CA LEU A 73 -9.12 3.59 21.37
C LEU A 73 -9.80 2.25 21.64
N GLY A 74 -9.86 1.82 22.88
CA GLY A 74 -10.58 0.60 23.27
C GLY A 74 -12.09 0.69 23.00
N ALA A 75 -12.71 1.84 23.24
CA ALA A 75 -14.11 2.08 22.90
C ALA A 75 -14.33 2.04 21.38
N LEU A 76 -13.48 2.72 20.60
CA LEU A 76 -13.50 2.72 19.15
C LEU A 76 -13.39 1.28 18.59
N ALA A 77 -12.41 0.52 19.07
CA ALA A 77 -12.18 -0.84 18.61
C ALA A 77 -13.40 -1.75 18.91
N ARG A 78 -14.01 -1.64 20.09
CA ARG A 78 -15.20 -2.42 20.44
C ARG A 78 -16.44 -2.04 19.64
N ALA A 79 -16.55 -0.81 19.17
CA ALA A 79 -17.72 -0.34 18.40
C ALA A 79 -17.72 -0.87 16.94
N ALA A 80 -16.57 -1.20 16.37
CA ALA A 80 -16.41 -1.51 14.97
C ALA A 80 -16.04 -2.98 14.69
N ARG A 81 -16.48 -3.53 13.55
CA ARG A 81 -15.94 -4.78 13.01
C ARG A 81 -14.56 -4.55 12.40
N VAL A 82 -14.40 -3.43 11.68
CA VAL A 82 -13.16 -3.06 11.01
C VAL A 82 -12.82 -1.60 11.29
N VAL A 83 -11.57 -1.33 11.66
CA VAL A 83 -11.01 0.02 11.72
C VAL A 83 -10.02 0.19 10.58
N VAL A 84 -10.31 1.09 9.64
CA VAL A 84 -9.35 1.54 8.63
C VAL A 84 -8.75 2.86 9.07
N THR A 85 -7.42 2.98 9.06
CA THR A 85 -6.74 4.19 9.55
C THR A 85 -5.78 4.80 8.55
N THR A 86 -5.76 6.12 8.51
CA THR A 86 -4.83 6.92 7.70
C THR A 86 -3.96 7.83 8.57
N VAL A 87 -3.88 7.56 9.87
CA VAL A 87 -3.18 8.40 10.83
C VAL A 87 -1.72 7.99 10.96
N GLY A 88 -0.85 8.59 10.16
CA GLY A 88 0.60 8.47 10.27
C GLY A 88 1.26 9.69 10.93
N PRO A 89 2.58 9.66 11.23
CA PRO A 89 3.49 8.52 11.13
C PRO A 89 3.13 7.38 12.09
N TYR A 90 3.05 6.16 11.57
CA TYR A 90 2.51 5.02 12.33
C TYR A 90 3.44 4.59 13.46
N ARG A 91 4.75 4.60 13.23
CA ARG A 91 5.77 4.25 14.22
C ARG A 91 5.64 5.07 15.51
N ALA A 92 5.33 6.35 15.36
CA ALA A 92 5.26 7.25 16.51
C ALA A 92 4.02 7.05 17.37
N ARG A 93 2.90 6.60 16.79
CA ARG A 93 1.58 6.65 17.48
C ARG A 93 0.64 5.50 17.15
N GLY A 94 0.90 4.69 16.12
CA GLY A 94 -0.04 3.70 15.60
C GLY A 94 -0.24 2.48 16.48
N LEU A 95 0.77 2.09 17.26
CA LEU A 95 0.78 0.80 17.96
C LEU A 95 -0.34 0.65 19.00
N ALA A 96 -0.72 1.72 19.69
CA ALA A 96 -1.81 1.69 20.67
C ALA A 96 -3.16 1.31 20.02
N LEU A 97 -3.43 1.81 18.81
CA LEU A 97 -4.64 1.45 18.06
C LEU A 97 -4.58 -0.01 17.59
N VAL A 98 -3.42 -0.47 17.10
CA VAL A 98 -3.23 -1.88 16.73
C VAL A 98 -3.50 -2.80 17.91
N GLN A 99 -2.95 -2.49 19.09
CA GLN A 99 -3.18 -3.26 20.32
C GLN A 99 -4.67 -3.30 20.68
N ALA A 100 -5.34 -2.13 20.70
CA ALA A 100 -6.75 -2.06 21.02
C ALA A 100 -7.63 -2.90 20.06
N CYS A 101 -7.30 -2.91 18.76
CA CYS A 101 -7.99 -3.74 17.78
C CYS A 101 -7.68 -5.23 17.97
N ALA A 102 -6.42 -5.59 18.20
CA ALA A 102 -5.99 -6.97 18.44
C ALA A 102 -6.66 -7.57 19.68
N GLU A 103 -6.75 -6.82 20.78
CA GLU A 103 -7.39 -7.26 22.03
C GLU A 103 -8.92 -7.34 21.90
N ALA A 104 -9.53 -6.43 21.12
CA ALA A 104 -10.98 -6.38 20.95
C ALA A 104 -11.52 -7.40 19.93
N GLY A 105 -10.68 -8.11 19.16
CA GLY A 105 -11.11 -8.94 18.05
C GLY A 105 -11.65 -8.14 16.87
N THR A 106 -11.13 -6.92 16.68
CA THR A 106 -11.53 -5.99 15.63
C THR A 106 -10.48 -6.02 14.50
N ASP A 107 -10.94 -6.20 13.28
CA ASP A 107 -10.05 -6.17 12.12
C ASP A 107 -9.49 -4.74 11.93
N TYR A 108 -8.23 -4.65 11.51
CA TYR A 108 -7.50 -3.39 11.36
C TYR A 108 -6.84 -3.32 9.99
N ALA A 109 -6.87 -2.15 9.35
CA ALA A 109 -6.15 -1.90 8.11
C ALA A 109 -5.54 -0.49 8.08
N ASP A 110 -4.31 -0.38 7.56
CA ASP A 110 -3.59 0.90 7.44
C ASP A 110 -2.85 1.07 6.09
N LEU A 111 -2.18 2.21 5.97
CA LEU A 111 -1.37 2.61 4.82
C LEU A 111 0.12 2.74 5.19
N THR A 112 0.60 1.98 6.18
CA THR A 112 2.00 2.09 6.58
C THR A 112 2.94 1.50 5.53
N GLY A 113 4.10 2.14 5.34
CA GLY A 113 5.26 1.60 4.64
C GLY A 113 6.48 1.44 5.58
N GLU A 114 6.24 1.44 6.90
CA GLU A 114 7.28 1.50 7.93
C GLU A 114 7.61 0.10 8.45
N VAL A 115 8.70 -0.52 7.94
CA VAL A 115 9.14 -1.88 8.33
C VAL A 115 9.27 -2.04 9.85
N LEU A 116 9.83 -1.03 10.53
CA LEU A 116 10.00 -1.06 11.99
C LEU A 116 8.67 -1.09 12.74
N PHE A 117 7.67 -0.35 12.27
CA PHE A 117 6.35 -0.36 12.87
C PHE A 117 5.64 -1.71 12.69
N ILE A 118 5.72 -2.29 11.49
CA ILE A 118 5.13 -3.59 11.22
C ILE A 118 5.82 -4.67 12.06
N ARG A 119 7.16 -4.61 12.23
CA ARG A 119 7.89 -5.54 13.10
C ARG A 119 7.40 -5.43 14.55
N ASP A 120 7.29 -4.21 15.09
CA ASP A 120 6.78 -3.99 16.46
C ASP A 120 5.33 -4.51 16.61
N SER A 121 4.50 -4.31 15.58
CA SER A 121 3.13 -4.83 15.56
C SER A 121 3.12 -6.37 15.61
N ILE A 122 3.98 -7.03 14.84
CA ILE A 122 4.13 -8.48 14.86
C ILE A 122 4.56 -8.94 16.25
N ASP A 123 5.61 -8.33 16.80
CA ASP A 123 6.22 -8.77 18.06
C ASP A 123 5.29 -8.59 19.27
N ARG A 124 4.39 -7.59 19.23
CA ARG A 124 3.55 -7.24 20.39
C ARG A 124 2.10 -7.64 20.25
N CYS A 125 1.58 -7.77 19.04
CA CYS A 125 0.15 -7.94 18.81
C CYS A 125 -0.22 -9.26 18.13
N GLN A 126 0.76 -10.05 17.63
CA GLN A 126 0.49 -11.30 16.93
C GLN A 126 -0.37 -12.25 17.74
N ASP A 127 0.02 -12.53 18.99
CA ASP A 127 -0.65 -13.53 19.82
C ASP A 127 -2.04 -13.07 20.25
N ALA A 128 -2.18 -11.79 20.63
CA ALA A 128 -3.47 -11.20 20.99
C ALA A 128 -4.44 -11.22 19.79
N ALA A 129 -3.98 -10.82 18.62
CA ALA A 129 -4.79 -10.83 17.40
C ALA A 129 -5.17 -12.26 16.97
N ALA A 130 -4.24 -13.22 17.06
CA ALA A 130 -4.53 -14.61 16.75
C ALA A 130 -5.57 -15.21 17.72
N SER A 131 -5.45 -14.91 19.02
CA SER A 131 -6.35 -15.42 20.05
C SER A 131 -7.74 -14.80 19.99
N SER A 132 -7.85 -13.52 19.64
CA SER A 132 -9.13 -12.81 19.53
C SER A 132 -9.85 -13.04 18.19
N GLY A 133 -9.13 -13.57 17.19
CA GLY A 133 -9.60 -13.72 15.81
C GLY A 133 -9.48 -12.46 14.96
N ALA A 134 -8.79 -11.41 15.45
CA ALA A 134 -8.56 -10.18 14.70
C ALA A 134 -7.57 -10.37 13.54
N ARG A 135 -7.85 -9.71 12.41
CA ARG A 135 -6.93 -9.56 11.29
C ARG A 135 -6.31 -8.17 11.33
N ILE A 136 -5.06 -8.09 11.69
CA ILE A 136 -4.29 -6.83 11.67
C ILE A 136 -3.53 -6.76 10.35
N VAL A 137 -4.00 -5.94 9.41
CA VAL A 137 -3.48 -5.89 8.04
C VAL A 137 -2.79 -4.56 7.78
N HIS A 138 -1.49 -4.61 7.58
CA HIS A 138 -0.68 -3.45 7.22
C HIS A 138 -0.54 -3.29 5.71
N CYS A 139 -0.14 -2.10 5.24
CA CYS A 139 0.19 -1.80 3.85
C CYS A 139 -0.99 -1.97 2.87
N CYS A 140 -2.21 -1.58 3.25
CA CYS A 140 -3.43 -1.76 2.46
C CYS A 140 -3.65 -0.67 1.39
N GLY A 141 -2.58 -0.08 0.86
CA GLY A 141 -2.58 0.89 -0.22
C GLY A 141 -1.73 0.47 -1.42
N PHE A 142 -1.44 1.42 -2.28
CA PHE A 142 -0.53 1.22 -3.42
C PHE A 142 0.85 0.71 -2.98
N ASP A 143 1.24 1.00 -1.75
CA ASP A 143 2.53 0.58 -1.23
C ASP A 143 2.76 -0.92 -1.44
N SER A 144 1.84 -1.80 -1.04
CA SER A 144 2.07 -3.24 -1.17
C SER A 144 0.91 -4.04 -1.77
N VAL A 145 -0.32 -3.52 -1.86
CA VAL A 145 -1.46 -4.29 -2.41
C VAL A 145 -1.19 -4.80 -3.83
N PRO A 146 -0.66 -4.00 -4.78
CA PRO A 146 -0.34 -4.49 -6.12
C PRO A 146 0.71 -5.59 -6.14
N SER A 147 1.73 -5.48 -5.29
CA SER A 147 2.83 -6.43 -5.16
C SER A 147 2.35 -7.75 -4.58
N ASP A 148 1.69 -7.69 -3.45
CA ASP A 148 1.32 -8.84 -2.63
C ASP A 148 0.20 -9.66 -3.30
N LEU A 149 -0.87 -9.00 -3.74
CA LEU A 149 -1.93 -9.68 -4.51
C LEU A 149 -1.46 -10.16 -5.88
N GLY A 150 -0.59 -9.39 -6.54
CA GLY A 150 -0.06 -9.78 -7.85
C GLY A 150 0.72 -11.09 -7.80
N VAL A 151 1.56 -11.29 -6.78
CA VAL A 151 2.30 -12.54 -6.58
C VAL A 151 1.37 -13.68 -6.17
N LEU A 152 0.40 -13.43 -5.29
CA LEU A 152 -0.62 -14.42 -4.92
C LEU A 152 -1.37 -14.94 -6.15
N LEU A 153 -1.83 -14.05 -7.03
CA LEU A 153 -2.54 -14.42 -8.24
C LEU A 153 -1.67 -15.23 -9.23
N LEU A 154 -0.38 -14.88 -9.33
CA LEU A 154 0.58 -15.67 -10.12
C LEU A 154 0.77 -17.06 -9.55
N HIS A 155 0.90 -17.19 -8.22
CA HIS A 155 0.97 -18.48 -7.55
C HIS A 155 -0.28 -19.32 -7.82
N GLN A 156 -1.48 -18.74 -7.68
CA GLN A 156 -2.73 -19.42 -7.96
C GLN A 156 -2.81 -19.87 -9.43
N ALA A 157 -2.42 -19.03 -10.38
CA ALA A 157 -2.40 -19.38 -11.80
C ALA A 157 -1.39 -20.49 -12.11
N ALA A 158 -0.20 -20.45 -11.53
CA ALA A 158 0.81 -21.50 -11.69
C ALA A 158 0.35 -22.84 -11.12
N ARG A 159 -0.28 -22.82 -9.95
CA ARG A 159 -0.87 -24.04 -9.34
C ARG A 159 -2.00 -24.62 -10.19
N ALA A 160 -2.92 -23.78 -10.63
CA ALA A 160 -4.03 -24.21 -11.50
C ALA A 160 -3.54 -24.81 -12.82
N GLY A 161 -2.41 -24.30 -13.35
CA GLY A 161 -1.74 -24.84 -14.54
C GLY A 161 -0.81 -26.03 -14.29
N GLY A 162 -0.71 -26.55 -13.05
CA GLY A 162 0.19 -27.65 -12.71
C GLY A 162 1.68 -27.30 -12.87
N ALA A 163 2.04 -26.00 -12.85
CA ALA A 163 3.39 -25.54 -13.17
C ALA A 163 4.37 -25.55 -11.98
N GLY A 164 3.92 -25.97 -10.80
CA GLY A 164 4.75 -26.04 -9.58
C GLY A 164 4.94 -24.70 -8.89
N ASP A 165 6.03 -24.60 -8.13
CA ASP A 165 6.35 -23.43 -7.31
C ASP A 165 6.87 -22.25 -8.13
N LEU A 166 6.66 -21.04 -7.62
CA LEU A 166 7.31 -19.85 -8.16
C LEU A 166 8.81 -19.87 -7.80
N LEU A 167 9.64 -19.40 -8.72
CA LEU A 167 11.08 -19.22 -8.50
C LEU A 167 11.46 -17.73 -8.58
N ASP A 168 12.23 -17.34 -9.61
CA ASP A 168 12.65 -15.95 -9.80
C ASP A 168 11.45 -15.11 -10.26
N THR A 169 11.03 -14.19 -9.40
CA THR A 169 9.86 -13.34 -9.61
C THR A 169 10.28 -11.87 -9.53
N THR A 170 10.02 -11.12 -10.59
CA THR A 170 10.40 -9.71 -10.68
C THR A 170 9.18 -8.86 -11.00
N LEU A 171 8.88 -7.93 -10.10
CA LEU A 171 7.93 -6.85 -10.36
C LEU A 171 8.64 -5.70 -11.06
N VAL A 172 8.04 -5.22 -12.13
CA VAL A 172 8.52 -4.09 -12.93
C VAL A 172 7.46 -2.99 -12.95
N VAL A 173 7.77 -1.84 -12.40
CA VAL A 173 6.95 -0.64 -12.62
C VAL A 173 7.26 -0.12 -14.02
N THR A 174 6.32 -0.31 -14.94
CA THR A 174 6.50 0.02 -16.37
C THR A 174 6.04 1.42 -16.72
N ALA A 175 5.05 1.95 -15.98
CA ALA A 175 4.57 3.30 -16.14
C ALA A 175 3.86 3.76 -14.87
N MET A 176 4.07 5.01 -14.50
CA MET A 176 3.39 5.63 -13.37
C MET A 176 3.29 7.14 -13.58
N ARG A 177 2.15 7.70 -13.21
CA ARG A 177 1.92 9.15 -13.16
C ARG A 177 1.22 9.50 -11.86
N GLY A 178 1.85 10.31 -11.04
CA GLY A 178 1.38 10.74 -9.73
C GLY A 178 2.55 11.13 -8.85
N GLY A 179 2.27 11.52 -7.62
CA GLY A 179 3.27 11.93 -6.64
C GLY A 179 3.26 11.07 -5.38
N LEU A 180 4.34 11.15 -4.64
CA LEU A 180 4.39 10.62 -3.28
C LEU A 180 3.53 11.48 -2.35
N SER A 181 2.90 10.85 -1.38
CA SER A 181 2.14 11.57 -0.37
C SER A 181 3.07 12.26 0.64
N GLY A 182 2.64 13.40 1.18
CA GLY A 182 3.36 14.03 2.30
C GLY A 182 3.46 13.11 3.52
N GLY A 183 2.49 12.20 3.70
CA GLY A 183 2.53 11.15 4.72
C GLY A 183 3.64 10.12 4.46
N THR A 184 3.74 9.61 3.23
CA THR A 184 4.82 8.68 2.82
C THR A 184 6.20 9.30 3.05
N LEU A 185 6.38 10.56 2.67
CA LEU A 185 7.64 11.26 2.89
C LEU A 185 7.96 11.43 4.38
N ALA A 186 6.98 11.78 5.20
CA ALA A 186 7.16 11.89 6.65
C ALA A 186 7.53 10.55 7.29
N SER A 187 6.89 9.45 6.90
CA SER A 187 7.22 8.10 7.34
C SER A 187 8.63 7.68 6.93
N MET A 188 9.02 7.94 5.68
CA MET A 188 10.39 7.66 5.19
C MET A 188 11.44 8.45 5.98
N MET A 189 11.21 9.75 6.23
CA MET A 189 12.13 10.56 7.03
C MET A 189 12.24 10.05 8.46
N GLY A 190 11.12 9.70 9.09
CA GLY A 190 11.10 9.12 10.42
C GLY A 190 11.89 7.79 10.51
N GLN A 191 11.68 6.90 9.54
CA GLN A 191 12.41 5.63 9.47
C GLN A 191 13.92 5.84 9.25
N LEU A 192 14.32 6.81 8.41
CA LEU A 192 15.73 7.18 8.22
C LEU A 192 16.39 7.67 9.51
N ASP A 193 15.69 8.46 10.32
CA ASP A 193 16.20 8.92 11.61
C ASP A 193 16.44 7.77 12.58
N GLU A 194 15.50 6.84 12.66
CA GLU A 194 15.64 5.66 13.53
C GLU A 194 16.76 4.70 13.08
N VAL A 195 16.88 4.48 11.78
CA VAL A 195 17.97 3.67 11.18
C VAL A 195 19.35 4.27 11.45
N ARG A 196 19.44 5.61 11.55
CA ARG A 196 20.70 6.30 11.91
C ARG A 196 21.01 6.22 13.39
N ALA A 197 19.99 6.34 14.21
CA ALA A 197 20.13 6.32 15.66
C ALA A 197 20.51 4.94 16.20
N SER A 198 20.24 3.84 15.47
CA SER A 198 20.47 2.48 15.94
C SER A 198 21.03 1.55 14.86
N ALA A 199 22.18 0.94 15.14
CA ALA A 199 22.75 -0.08 14.26
C ALA A 199 21.88 -1.34 14.17
N GLU A 200 21.16 -1.69 15.23
CA GLU A 200 20.22 -2.80 15.27
C GLU A 200 19.02 -2.55 14.32
N ARG A 201 18.39 -1.38 14.44
CA ARG A 201 17.29 -0.98 13.54
C ARG A 201 17.73 -0.94 12.08
N ARG A 202 18.95 -0.48 11.83
CA ARG A 202 19.54 -0.50 10.48
C ARG A 202 19.64 -1.91 9.93
N ARG A 203 20.19 -2.85 10.73
CA ARG A 203 20.29 -4.27 10.33
C ARG A 203 18.92 -4.86 10.07
N LEU A 204 17.94 -4.58 10.91
CA LEU A 204 16.57 -5.06 10.77
C LEU A 204 15.94 -4.55 9.45
N VAL A 205 16.00 -3.25 9.16
CA VAL A 205 15.42 -2.70 7.92
C VAL A 205 16.14 -3.23 6.68
N GLN A 206 17.46 -3.52 6.78
CA GLN A 206 18.23 -4.08 5.67
C GLN A 206 18.02 -5.59 5.48
N ASP A 207 17.50 -6.31 6.48
CA ASP A 207 17.20 -7.74 6.34
C ASP A 207 16.04 -7.94 5.34
N PRO A 208 16.24 -8.71 4.25
CA PRO A 208 15.18 -9.03 3.31
C PRO A 208 13.99 -9.78 3.94
N TYR A 209 14.17 -10.40 5.08
CA TYR A 209 13.20 -11.19 5.82
C TYR A 209 12.79 -10.56 7.16
N ALA A 210 12.97 -9.24 7.32
CA ALA A 210 12.67 -8.51 8.55
C ALA A 210 11.24 -8.74 9.09
N LEU A 211 10.30 -9.06 8.23
CA LEU A 211 8.89 -9.29 8.60
C LEU A 211 8.52 -10.78 8.67
N SER A 212 9.47 -11.71 8.50
CA SER A 212 9.19 -13.14 8.64
C SER A 212 8.69 -13.47 10.05
N PRO A 213 7.73 -14.40 10.19
CA PRO A 213 7.32 -14.92 11.50
C PRO A 213 8.42 -15.73 12.18
N ASP A 214 9.24 -16.43 11.40
CA ASP A 214 10.39 -17.20 11.87
C ASP A 214 11.60 -16.96 10.95
N ARG A 215 12.49 -16.07 11.38
CA ARG A 215 13.69 -15.73 10.61
C ARG A 215 14.65 -16.91 10.43
N ALA A 216 14.69 -17.83 11.39
CA ALA A 216 15.59 -18.97 11.34
C ALA A 216 15.12 -20.04 10.36
N ALA A 217 13.82 -20.14 10.12
CA ALA A 217 13.23 -21.08 9.18
C ALA A 217 13.32 -20.61 7.71
N GLU A 218 13.69 -19.33 7.48
CA GLU A 218 13.81 -18.79 6.12
C GLU A 218 14.99 -19.44 5.37
N PRO A 219 14.81 -19.77 4.09
CA PRO A 219 15.86 -20.38 3.30
C PRO A 219 16.99 -19.39 3.01
N GLY A 220 18.24 -19.88 3.02
CA GLY A 220 19.40 -19.11 2.59
C GLY A 220 19.55 -19.11 1.07
N LEU A 221 18.95 -18.15 0.38
CA LEU A 221 18.95 -18.09 -1.09
C LEU A 221 20.08 -17.20 -1.65
N GLY A 222 21.00 -16.76 -0.84
CA GLY A 222 22.12 -15.88 -1.23
C GLY A 222 21.76 -14.40 -1.14
N ASP A 223 22.24 -13.56 -2.09
CA ASP A 223 21.97 -12.12 -2.07
C ASP A 223 20.56 -11.83 -2.58
N GLU A 224 19.73 -11.34 -1.68
CA GLU A 224 18.34 -10.96 -1.95
C GLU A 224 18.06 -9.48 -1.59
N ARG A 225 19.11 -8.68 -1.54
CA ARG A 225 18.98 -7.23 -1.32
C ARG A 225 18.26 -6.56 -2.47
N ASP A 226 17.58 -5.50 -2.14
CA ASP A 226 16.90 -4.66 -3.13
C ASP A 226 17.92 -4.02 -4.09
N LEU A 227 17.52 -3.80 -5.35
CA LEU A 227 18.38 -3.21 -6.35
C LEU A 227 18.72 -1.76 -5.98
N ASP A 228 20.01 -1.42 -5.96
CA ASP A 228 20.52 -0.11 -5.54
C ASP A 228 21.06 0.77 -6.69
N ARG A 229 21.15 0.22 -7.93
CA ARG A 229 21.70 0.90 -9.10
C ARG A 229 21.08 0.41 -10.40
N ALA A 230 21.22 1.19 -11.45
CA ALA A 230 20.79 0.79 -12.80
C ALA A 230 21.59 -0.43 -13.29
N ARG A 231 20.90 -1.36 -13.96
CA ARG A 231 21.52 -2.48 -14.65
C ARG A 231 20.67 -2.94 -15.84
N TYR A 232 21.30 -3.60 -16.80
CA TYR A 232 20.58 -4.34 -17.83
C TYR A 232 20.13 -5.69 -17.26
N ASP A 233 18.85 -6.00 -17.36
CA ASP A 233 18.29 -7.28 -16.97
C ASP A 233 18.16 -8.17 -18.21
N GLY A 234 19.00 -9.22 -18.28
CA GLY A 234 19.03 -10.13 -19.43
C GLY A 234 17.79 -11.00 -19.58
N GLU A 235 17.10 -11.32 -18.47
CA GLU A 235 15.86 -12.09 -18.51
C GLU A 235 14.68 -11.23 -19.00
N LEU A 236 14.58 -10.02 -18.49
CA LEU A 236 13.54 -9.06 -18.89
C LEU A 236 13.88 -8.35 -20.21
N ARG A 237 15.13 -8.43 -20.66
CA ARG A 237 15.67 -7.77 -21.86
C ARG A 237 15.44 -6.26 -21.85
N MET A 238 15.63 -5.63 -20.68
CA MET A 238 15.46 -4.19 -20.50
C MET A 238 16.43 -3.63 -19.46
N TRP A 239 16.64 -2.31 -19.50
CA TRP A 239 17.29 -1.58 -18.43
C TRP A 239 16.35 -1.41 -17.25
N THR A 240 16.85 -1.67 -16.06
CA THR A 240 16.12 -1.56 -14.80
C THR A 240 16.90 -0.68 -13.83
N GLY A 241 16.18 -0.08 -12.88
CA GLY A 241 16.74 0.69 -11.79
C GLY A 241 16.00 0.42 -10.48
N PRO A 242 16.47 1.00 -9.36
CA PRO A 242 15.82 0.87 -8.07
C PRO A 242 14.35 1.28 -8.12
N TRP A 243 13.52 0.58 -7.35
CA TRP A 243 12.17 0.99 -7.06
C TRP A 243 12.07 1.45 -5.62
N LEU A 244 11.52 2.64 -5.40
CA LEU A 244 11.49 3.29 -4.09
C LEU A 244 10.77 2.44 -3.02
N MET A 245 9.68 1.75 -3.42
CA MET A 245 8.89 0.95 -2.49
C MET A 245 9.42 -0.48 -2.31
N ALA A 246 10.47 -0.89 -3.02
CA ALA A 246 11.03 -2.23 -2.92
C ALA A 246 11.40 -2.59 -1.48
N GLY A 247 11.92 -1.60 -0.72
CA GLY A 247 12.33 -1.79 0.67
C GLY A 247 11.24 -2.23 1.64
N ILE A 248 9.97 -1.97 1.35
CA ILE A 248 8.84 -2.49 2.12
C ILE A 248 8.16 -3.65 1.40
N ASN A 249 7.89 -3.52 0.11
CA ASN A 249 7.09 -4.48 -0.63
C ASN A 249 7.71 -5.88 -0.65
N THR A 250 9.03 -5.97 -0.84
CA THR A 250 9.73 -7.26 -0.86
C THR A 250 9.63 -8.00 0.47
N ARG A 251 9.62 -7.26 1.60
CA ARG A 251 9.43 -7.84 2.95
C ARG A 251 8.00 -8.32 3.14
N VAL A 252 7.01 -7.55 2.66
CA VAL A 252 5.58 -7.92 2.73
C VAL A 252 5.32 -9.20 1.93
N VAL A 253 5.78 -9.27 0.68
CA VAL A 253 5.58 -10.46 -0.18
C VAL A 253 6.29 -11.70 0.38
N ARG A 254 7.51 -11.56 0.93
CA ARG A 254 8.20 -12.68 1.60
C ARG A 254 7.47 -13.11 2.86
N ARG A 255 6.93 -12.16 3.65
CA ARG A 255 6.06 -12.49 4.78
C ARG A 255 4.84 -13.27 4.33
N SER A 256 4.20 -12.89 3.24
CA SER A 256 3.05 -13.60 2.67
C SER A 256 3.39 -15.05 2.32
N ASN A 257 4.57 -15.29 1.75
CA ASN A 257 5.06 -16.64 1.50
C ASN A 257 5.26 -17.43 2.80
N ALA A 258 5.96 -16.86 3.78
CA ALA A 258 6.26 -17.51 5.05
C ALA A 258 5.00 -17.82 5.87
N VAL A 259 4.08 -16.86 6.03
CA VAL A 259 2.81 -17.04 6.75
C VAL A 259 1.93 -18.14 6.13
N GLN A 260 2.07 -18.38 4.83
CA GLN A 260 1.40 -19.47 4.12
C GLN A 260 2.17 -20.79 4.11
N GLY A 261 3.20 -20.95 4.97
CA GLY A 261 4.04 -22.15 5.00
C GLY A 261 4.89 -22.31 3.75
N TRP A 262 5.39 -21.20 3.21
CA TRP A 262 6.16 -21.13 1.95
C TRP A 262 5.38 -21.65 0.73
N ALA A 263 4.09 -21.32 0.64
CA ALA A 263 3.21 -21.80 -0.44
C ALA A 263 3.67 -21.35 -1.83
N TYR A 264 4.35 -20.21 -1.97
CA TYR A 264 4.91 -19.76 -3.25
C TYR A 264 6.13 -20.62 -3.67
N GLY A 265 6.75 -21.28 -2.73
CA GLY A 265 7.94 -22.13 -2.85
C GLY A 265 9.04 -21.72 -1.89
N ARG A 266 9.82 -22.71 -1.39
CA ARG A 266 10.98 -22.42 -0.53
C ARG A 266 12.17 -21.81 -1.29
N ARG A 267 12.19 -21.91 -2.62
CA ARG A 267 13.19 -21.31 -3.51
C ARG A 267 12.68 -20.06 -4.18
N PHE A 268 11.56 -19.51 -3.73
CA PHE A 268 10.97 -18.29 -4.23
C PHE A 268 11.86 -17.09 -3.94
N ARG A 269 12.27 -16.39 -5.00
CA ARG A 269 13.02 -15.13 -4.97
C ARG A 269 12.15 -14.01 -5.50
N TYR A 270 12.11 -12.91 -4.79
CA TYR A 270 11.29 -11.76 -5.17
C TYR A 270 12.07 -10.45 -5.14
N ARG A 271 11.91 -9.66 -6.19
CA ARG A 271 12.49 -8.31 -6.30
C ARG A 271 11.56 -7.35 -7.04
N GLU A 272 11.75 -6.05 -6.80
CA GLU A 272 11.02 -4.99 -7.47
C GLU A 272 11.96 -3.99 -8.12
N VAL A 273 11.61 -3.56 -9.33
CA VAL A 273 12.44 -2.64 -10.13
C VAL A 273 11.59 -1.65 -10.91
N THR A 274 12.19 -0.53 -11.27
CA THR A 274 11.65 0.38 -12.28
C THR A 274 12.18 -0.02 -13.65
N GLY A 275 11.29 -0.16 -14.64
CA GLY A 275 11.65 -0.50 -16.02
C GLY A 275 11.85 0.73 -16.91
N PHE A 276 12.94 0.76 -17.68
CA PHE A 276 13.27 1.85 -18.61
C PHE A 276 13.22 1.41 -20.09
N GLY A 277 12.90 0.12 -20.34
CA GLY A 277 12.85 -0.45 -21.68
C GLY A 277 14.23 -0.84 -22.22
N ALA A 278 14.28 -1.13 -23.54
CA ALA A 278 15.47 -1.60 -24.24
C ALA A 278 15.97 -0.61 -25.31
N GLY A 279 15.33 0.55 -25.48
CA GLY A 279 15.71 1.56 -26.46
C GLY A 279 17.07 2.21 -26.17
N PRO A 280 17.66 2.93 -27.14
CA PRO A 280 18.99 3.52 -26.99
C PRO A 280 19.11 4.55 -25.86
N ALA A 281 18.02 5.21 -25.48
CA ALA A 281 17.99 6.14 -24.34
C ALA A 281 17.85 5.44 -22.97
N ALA A 282 17.45 4.16 -22.93
CA ALA A 282 17.15 3.44 -21.71
C ALA A 282 18.32 3.40 -20.69
N PRO A 283 19.59 3.13 -21.10
CA PRO A 283 20.71 3.13 -20.16
C PRO A 283 20.90 4.49 -19.49
N VAL A 284 20.81 5.57 -20.24
CA VAL A 284 20.97 6.94 -19.72
C VAL A 284 19.85 7.28 -18.74
N LEU A 285 18.61 6.99 -19.11
CA LEU A 285 17.45 7.19 -18.23
C LEU A 285 17.55 6.38 -16.94
N ALA A 286 17.93 5.11 -17.02
CA ALA A 286 18.09 4.24 -15.86
C ALA A 286 19.18 4.74 -14.91
N VAL A 287 20.35 5.11 -15.44
CA VAL A 287 21.47 5.63 -14.64
C VAL A 287 21.11 6.97 -14.00
N THR A 288 20.53 7.89 -14.76
CA THR A 288 20.15 9.23 -14.25
C THR A 288 19.08 9.12 -13.16
N ALA A 289 18.04 8.28 -13.37
CA ALA A 289 17.01 8.05 -12.36
C ALA A 289 17.58 7.42 -11.09
N SER A 290 18.46 6.42 -11.23
CA SER A 290 19.12 5.78 -10.08
C SER A 290 20.02 6.75 -9.30
N ALA A 291 20.78 7.58 -10.01
CA ALA A 291 21.60 8.63 -9.39
C ALA A 291 20.73 9.68 -8.68
N GLY A 292 19.62 10.08 -9.29
CA GLY A 292 18.63 11.00 -8.70
C GLY A 292 18.02 10.44 -7.39
N THR A 293 17.65 9.17 -7.37
CA THR A 293 17.16 8.51 -6.15
C THR A 293 18.20 8.52 -5.03
N LYS A 294 19.44 8.14 -5.33
CA LYS A 294 20.55 8.18 -4.35
C LYS A 294 20.86 9.61 -3.86
N ALA A 295 20.82 10.58 -4.76
CA ALA A 295 21.02 11.98 -4.39
C ALA A 295 19.89 12.49 -3.47
N ALA A 296 18.64 12.09 -3.73
CA ALA A 296 17.50 12.41 -2.87
C ALA A 296 17.64 11.75 -1.48
N GLU A 297 18.00 10.47 -1.41
CA GLU A 297 18.28 9.77 -0.17
C GLU A 297 19.41 10.42 0.63
N ALA A 298 20.51 10.76 -0.03
CA ALA A 298 21.63 11.48 0.59
C ALA A 298 21.21 12.87 1.06
N GLY A 299 20.41 13.59 0.27
CA GLY A 299 19.88 14.91 0.64
C GLY A 299 18.92 14.88 1.84
N LEU A 300 18.07 13.87 1.92
CA LEU A 300 17.24 13.61 3.12
C LEU A 300 18.10 13.18 4.30
N ALA A 301 19.28 12.65 4.01
CA ALA A 301 20.26 12.22 4.97
C ALA A 301 21.04 13.38 5.61
N PHE A 302 21.29 14.46 4.94
CA PHE A 302 22.10 15.58 5.40
C PHE A 302 21.21 16.71 5.95
N GLY A 303 21.47 17.17 7.19
CA GLY A 303 20.58 18.10 7.92
C GLY A 303 20.18 19.37 7.17
N PRO A 304 21.12 20.17 6.62
CA PRO A 304 20.79 21.40 5.89
C PRO A 304 19.93 21.17 4.62
N SER A 305 20.27 20.16 3.79
CA SER A 305 19.50 19.85 2.59
C SER A 305 18.15 19.23 2.93
N ARG A 306 18.05 18.50 4.02
CA ARG A 306 16.79 17.96 4.54
C ARG A 306 15.80 19.05 4.89
N GLU A 307 16.25 20.12 5.58
CA GLU A 307 15.38 21.24 5.92
C GLU A 307 14.90 22.00 4.68
N LEU A 308 15.78 22.16 3.67
CA LEU A 308 15.39 22.72 2.38
C LEU A 308 14.37 21.81 1.65
N LEU A 309 14.63 20.52 1.57
CA LEU A 309 13.70 19.54 0.98
C LEU A 309 12.37 19.53 1.71
N ARG A 310 12.36 19.61 3.04
CA ARG A 310 11.13 19.68 3.84
C ARG A 310 10.26 20.89 3.51
N ARG A 311 10.84 22.00 3.10
CA ARG A 311 10.12 23.21 2.66
C ARG A 311 9.56 23.08 1.24
N LEU A 312 10.20 22.28 0.40
CA LEU A 312 9.79 22.05 -1.00
C LEU A 312 8.78 20.88 -1.14
N LEU A 313 8.74 19.98 -0.17
CA LEU A 313 7.87 18.82 -0.19
C LEU A 313 6.47 19.15 0.38
N PRO A 314 5.41 18.46 -0.07
CA PRO A 314 4.07 18.66 0.46
C PRO A 314 4.04 18.46 1.97
N ALA A 315 3.49 19.41 2.70
CA ALA A 315 3.30 19.29 4.15
C ALA A 315 2.34 18.13 4.48
N PRO A 316 2.51 17.46 5.63
CA PRO A 316 1.55 16.47 6.11
C PRO A 316 0.11 17.03 6.10
N GLY A 317 -0.84 16.26 5.55
CA GLY A 317 -2.24 16.70 5.41
C GLY A 317 -2.56 17.49 4.13
N HIS A 318 -1.56 17.72 3.27
CA HIS A 318 -1.74 18.28 1.93
C HIS A 318 -1.37 17.23 0.88
N GLY A 319 -2.00 17.31 -0.28
CA GLY A 319 -1.77 16.36 -1.39
C GLY A 319 -1.98 17.04 -2.75
N PRO A 320 -1.78 16.31 -3.84
CA PRO A 320 -1.92 16.82 -5.18
C PRO A 320 -3.35 17.29 -5.47
N GLY A 321 -3.48 18.30 -6.34
CA GLY A 321 -4.76 18.79 -6.80
C GLY A 321 -5.60 17.71 -7.50
N GLU A 322 -6.89 17.94 -7.62
CA GLU A 322 -7.85 16.97 -8.20
C GLU A 322 -7.45 16.51 -9.60
N LYS A 323 -7.03 17.44 -10.48
CA LYS A 323 -6.55 17.12 -11.82
C LYS A 323 -5.44 16.07 -11.80
N THR A 324 -4.43 16.25 -10.95
CA THR A 324 -3.30 15.31 -10.81
C THR A 324 -3.80 13.96 -10.31
N ARG A 325 -4.66 13.93 -9.28
CA ARG A 325 -5.25 12.70 -8.76
C ARG A 325 -6.03 11.94 -9.82
N ARG A 326 -6.87 12.62 -10.59
CA ARG A 326 -7.71 12.02 -11.62
C ARG A 326 -6.94 11.55 -12.85
N THR A 327 -5.91 12.27 -13.29
CA THR A 327 -5.12 11.93 -14.48
C THR A 327 -3.94 11.02 -14.18
N GLY A 328 -3.70 10.72 -12.90
CA GLY A 328 -2.69 9.77 -12.46
C GLY A 328 -3.06 8.34 -12.89
N PHE A 329 -2.07 7.47 -12.89
CA PHE A 329 -2.24 6.03 -13.13
C PHE A 329 -0.96 5.29 -12.73
N PHE A 330 -1.06 3.97 -12.63
CA PHE A 330 0.12 3.10 -12.58
C PHE A 330 -0.08 1.85 -13.43
N ARG A 331 1.03 1.28 -13.89
CA ARG A 331 1.12 0.01 -14.61
C ARG A 331 2.29 -0.78 -14.11
N ILE A 332 2.01 -2.00 -13.70
CA ILE A 332 2.97 -2.93 -13.13
C ILE A 332 2.88 -4.24 -13.91
N GLN A 333 4.04 -4.83 -14.19
CA GLN A 333 4.17 -6.18 -14.71
C GLN A 333 4.94 -7.03 -13.69
N ILE A 334 4.48 -8.25 -13.44
CA ILE A 334 5.17 -9.20 -12.57
C ILE A 334 5.52 -10.43 -13.39
N HIS A 335 6.79 -10.63 -13.61
CA HIS A 335 7.32 -11.77 -14.37
C HIS A 335 7.76 -12.84 -13.40
N THR A 336 7.38 -14.08 -13.63
CA THR A 336 7.83 -15.22 -12.83
C THR A 336 8.16 -16.43 -13.69
N ARG A 337 9.13 -17.20 -13.21
CA ARG A 337 9.44 -18.55 -13.70
C ARG A 337 9.08 -19.55 -12.62
N THR A 338 8.56 -20.70 -13.03
CA THR A 338 8.15 -21.75 -12.10
C THR A 338 9.15 -22.92 -12.08
N SER A 339 9.02 -23.80 -11.10
CA SER A 339 9.88 -24.98 -10.95
C SER A 339 9.74 -26.00 -12.10
N ALA A 340 8.60 -26.00 -12.80
CA ALA A 340 8.41 -26.78 -14.03
C ALA A 340 8.90 -26.05 -15.31
N GLY A 341 9.54 -24.88 -15.17
CA GLY A 341 10.07 -24.10 -16.31
C GLY A 341 9.04 -23.23 -17.02
N ALA A 342 7.78 -23.24 -16.62
CA ALA A 342 6.76 -22.36 -17.19
C ALA A 342 7.01 -20.91 -16.78
N ARG A 343 6.56 -19.96 -17.62
CA ARG A 343 6.65 -18.53 -17.36
C ARG A 343 5.25 -17.92 -17.29
N TYR A 344 5.06 -17.03 -16.33
CA TYR A 344 3.81 -16.29 -16.17
C TYR A 344 4.07 -14.78 -16.10
N LEU A 345 3.07 -14.03 -16.54
CA LEU A 345 3.02 -12.58 -16.47
C LEU A 345 1.77 -12.16 -15.70
N GLY A 346 1.98 -11.42 -14.62
CA GLY A 346 0.96 -10.65 -13.93
C GLY A 346 0.91 -9.22 -14.47
N THR A 347 -0.29 -8.66 -14.63
CA THR A 347 -0.51 -7.27 -15.01
C THR A 347 -1.41 -6.62 -13.98
N ILE A 348 -0.91 -5.55 -13.34
CA ILE A 348 -1.65 -4.80 -12.32
C ILE A 348 -1.66 -3.33 -12.77
N GLU A 349 -2.86 -2.80 -12.98
CA GLU A 349 -3.04 -1.42 -13.47
C GLU A 349 -4.24 -0.77 -12.81
N ALA A 350 -4.18 0.54 -12.57
CA ALA A 350 -5.33 1.33 -12.21
C ALA A 350 -5.20 2.78 -12.68
N GLN A 351 -6.36 3.44 -12.84
CA GLN A 351 -6.46 4.89 -12.97
C GLN A 351 -6.47 5.55 -11.59
N GLY A 352 -6.09 6.81 -11.54
CA GLY A 352 -5.87 7.56 -10.31
C GLY A 352 -4.40 7.55 -9.88
N ASP A 353 -3.97 8.65 -9.28
CA ASP A 353 -2.60 8.71 -8.77
C ASP A 353 -2.37 7.66 -7.69
N PRO A 354 -1.22 6.95 -7.72
CA PRO A 354 -0.97 5.86 -6.79
C PRO A 354 -0.91 6.32 -5.33
N GLY A 355 -0.39 7.53 -5.06
CA GLY A 355 -0.19 8.01 -3.70
C GLY A 355 -1.48 8.31 -2.93
N TYR A 356 -2.59 8.60 -3.61
CA TYR A 356 -3.84 8.97 -2.94
C TYR A 356 -5.09 8.38 -3.57
N ALA A 357 -5.36 8.62 -4.87
CA ALA A 357 -6.62 8.21 -5.47
C ALA A 357 -6.76 6.68 -5.53
N ALA A 358 -5.77 5.98 -6.11
CA ALA A 358 -5.78 4.52 -6.14
C ALA A 358 -5.64 3.91 -4.74
N THR A 359 -4.83 4.50 -3.86
CA THR A 359 -4.66 4.07 -2.47
C THR A 359 -5.96 4.20 -1.67
N SER A 360 -6.75 5.26 -1.86
CA SER A 360 -8.03 5.40 -1.16
C SER A 360 -9.06 4.37 -1.60
N VAL A 361 -9.05 3.96 -2.87
CA VAL A 361 -9.85 2.84 -3.36
C VAL A 361 -9.39 1.53 -2.71
N MET A 362 -8.09 1.25 -2.72
CA MET A 362 -7.54 0.01 -2.12
C MET A 362 -7.86 -0.10 -0.64
N LEU A 363 -7.68 0.97 0.15
CA LEU A 363 -8.00 0.93 1.58
C LEU A 363 -9.51 0.86 1.84
N GLY A 364 -10.33 1.56 1.04
CA GLY A 364 -11.78 1.47 1.13
C GLY A 364 -12.28 0.06 0.86
N GLU A 365 -11.81 -0.56 -0.25
CA GLU A 365 -12.16 -1.95 -0.57
C GLU A 365 -11.58 -2.95 0.43
N THR A 366 -10.43 -2.70 1.03
CA THR A 366 -9.91 -3.49 2.15
C THR A 366 -10.88 -3.47 3.32
N GLY A 367 -11.36 -2.28 3.73
CA GLY A 367 -12.33 -2.15 4.82
C GLY A 367 -13.64 -2.90 4.53
N LEU A 368 -14.18 -2.75 3.33
CA LEU A 368 -15.39 -3.46 2.88
C LEU A 368 -15.16 -4.97 2.78
N CYS A 369 -14.01 -5.42 2.28
CA CYS A 369 -13.65 -6.83 2.16
C CYS A 369 -13.61 -7.52 3.54
N LEU A 370 -12.92 -6.91 4.50
CA LEU A 370 -12.84 -7.43 5.87
C LEU A 370 -14.20 -7.46 6.57
N ALA A 371 -15.06 -6.46 6.31
CA ALA A 371 -16.37 -6.36 6.95
C ALA A 371 -17.42 -7.31 6.37
N LEU A 372 -17.43 -7.47 5.03
CA LEU A 372 -18.55 -8.06 4.32
C LEU A 372 -18.27 -9.46 3.74
N ASP A 373 -17.01 -9.79 3.45
CA ASP A 373 -16.67 -11.01 2.70
C ASP A 373 -16.09 -12.12 3.60
N LYS A 374 -16.40 -12.12 4.90
CA LYS A 374 -15.80 -13.01 5.91
C LYS A 374 -15.72 -14.47 5.48
N ASP A 375 -16.76 -14.98 4.85
CA ASP A 375 -16.85 -16.38 4.40
C ASP A 375 -15.94 -16.70 3.21
N GLN A 376 -15.40 -15.68 2.53
CA GLN A 376 -14.48 -15.80 1.40
C GLN A 376 -13.02 -15.53 1.80
N LEU A 377 -12.79 -15.06 3.03
CA LEU A 377 -11.45 -14.77 3.50
C LEU A 377 -10.71 -16.05 3.90
N PRO A 378 -9.37 -16.07 3.76
CA PRO A 378 -8.57 -17.14 4.35
C PRO A 378 -8.85 -17.28 5.85
N ASP A 379 -8.93 -18.53 6.33
CA ASP A 379 -9.10 -18.81 7.77
C ASP A 379 -7.78 -18.55 8.52
N ARG A 380 -7.54 -17.27 8.81
CA ARG A 380 -6.33 -16.77 9.48
C ARG A 380 -6.66 -15.57 10.33
N ALA A 381 -6.00 -15.48 11.49
CA ALA A 381 -6.00 -14.32 12.37
C ALA A 381 -4.56 -13.97 12.77
N GLY A 382 -4.34 -12.79 13.31
CA GLY A 382 -3.01 -12.30 13.67
C GLY A 382 -2.59 -11.08 12.85
N VAL A 383 -1.30 -10.74 12.87
CA VAL A 383 -0.73 -9.68 12.03
C VAL A 383 -0.43 -10.25 10.65
N LEU A 384 -1.17 -9.80 9.66
CA LEU A 384 -1.25 -10.37 8.32
C LEU A 384 -0.82 -9.36 7.25
N THR A 385 -0.72 -9.83 6.01
CA THR A 385 -0.54 -9.02 4.81
C THR A 385 -1.85 -8.99 3.99
N PRO A 386 -2.01 -8.09 3.03
CA PRO A 386 -3.20 -8.07 2.18
C PRO A 386 -3.52 -9.44 1.54
N ALA A 387 -2.50 -10.13 1.01
CA ALA A 387 -2.67 -11.45 0.39
C ALA A 387 -3.07 -12.53 1.41
N THR A 388 -2.51 -12.52 2.61
CA THR A 388 -2.78 -13.56 3.62
C THR A 388 -4.06 -13.33 4.40
N ALA A 389 -4.53 -12.08 4.49
CA ALA A 389 -5.77 -11.71 5.18
C ALA A 389 -7.01 -11.86 4.29
N MET A 390 -6.91 -11.44 3.03
CA MET A 390 -8.07 -11.29 2.15
C MET A 390 -7.96 -12.07 0.84
N GLY A 391 -6.76 -12.38 0.39
CA GLY A 391 -6.56 -13.25 -0.76
C GLY A 391 -7.27 -12.80 -2.03
N ALA A 392 -7.96 -13.74 -2.69
CA ALA A 392 -8.68 -13.50 -3.94
C ALA A 392 -9.92 -12.61 -3.76
N ALA A 393 -10.50 -12.53 -2.56
CA ALA A 393 -11.67 -11.70 -2.29
C ALA A 393 -11.36 -10.21 -2.55
N LEU A 394 -10.24 -9.69 -2.01
CA LEU A 394 -9.83 -8.32 -2.27
C LEU A 394 -9.49 -8.10 -3.75
N ALA A 395 -8.84 -9.06 -4.42
CA ALA A 395 -8.56 -8.95 -5.85
C ALA A 395 -9.85 -8.87 -6.70
N THR A 396 -10.88 -9.60 -6.31
CA THR A 396 -12.20 -9.57 -6.97
C THR A 396 -12.88 -8.21 -6.77
N ARG A 397 -12.86 -7.67 -5.54
CA ARG A 397 -13.37 -6.33 -5.26
C ARG A 397 -12.66 -5.24 -6.07
N LEU A 398 -11.34 -5.27 -6.08
CA LEU A 398 -10.57 -4.28 -6.83
C LEU A 398 -10.84 -4.35 -8.34
N ARG A 399 -11.07 -5.55 -8.89
CA ARG A 399 -11.49 -5.70 -10.31
C ARG A 399 -12.86 -5.08 -10.56
N SER A 400 -13.81 -5.26 -9.65
CA SER A 400 -15.19 -4.73 -9.82
C SER A 400 -15.23 -3.19 -9.84
N VAL A 401 -14.21 -2.54 -9.23
CA VAL A 401 -14.08 -1.08 -9.22
C VAL A 401 -13.03 -0.55 -10.22
N GLY A 402 -12.69 -1.36 -11.24
CA GLY A 402 -11.94 -0.92 -12.41
C GLY A 402 -10.42 -1.10 -12.33
N HIS A 403 -9.89 -1.78 -11.31
CA HIS A 403 -8.48 -2.18 -11.32
C HIS A 403 -8.28 -3.39 -12.24
N THR A 404 -7.18 -3.42 -12.96
CA THR A 404 -6.76 -4.61 -13.69
C THR A 404 -5.83 -5.43 -12.80
N LEU A 405 -6.21 -6.67 -12.49
CA LEU A 405 -5.38 -7.68 -11.85
C LEU A 405 -5.50 -8.96 -12.69
N ALA A 406 -4.61 -9.16 -13.63
CA ALA A 406 -4.68 -10.27 -14.60
C ALA A 406 -3.39 -11.09 -14.58
N THR A 407 -3.52 -12.38 -14.85
CA THR A 407 -2.38 -13.29 -14.99
C THR A 407 -2.52 -14.10 -16.26
N ARG A 408 -1.41 -14.40 -16.91
CA ARG A 408 -1.36 -15.29 -18.08
C ARG A 408 -0.06 -16.06 -18.14
N GLN A 409 -0.11 -17.27 -18.64
CA GLN A 409 1.08 -18.01 -19.03
C GLN A 409 1.64 -17.41 -20.33
N ILE A 410 2.97 -17.32 -20.43
CA ILE A 410 3.65 -16.82 -21.61
C ILE A 410 4.69 -17.81 -22.10
N THR A 411 4.78 -17.99 -23.42
CA THR A 411 5.78 -18.86 -24.07
C THR A 411 7.10 -18.15 -24.27
N GLN A 412 7.05 -16.82 -24.45
CA GLN A 412 8.21 -15.93 -24.56
C GLN A 412 7.93 -14.63 -23.82
N LEU A 413 9.00 -13.95 -23.35
CA LEU A 413 8.86 -12.60 -22.84
C LEU A 413 8.39 -11.68 -23.99
N PRO A 414 7.40 -10.79 -23.76
CA PRO A 414 6.98 -9.85 -24.78
C PRO A 414 8.19 -9.00 -25.23
N ALA A 415 8.47 -9.02 -26.51
CA ALA A 415 9.47 -8.13 -27.10
C ALA A 415 8.93 -6.69 -26.94
N ASN A 416 9.67 -5.84 -26.23
CA ASN A 416 9.44 -4.41 -26.06
C ASN A 416 8.09 -4.00 -25.41
N SER A 417 8.10 -3.76 -24.12
CA SER A 417 7.23 -2.72 -23.56
C SER A 417 7.73 -1.36 -24.13
N ARG A 418 6.85 -0.65 -24.85
CA ARG A 418 7.17 0.68 -25.40
C ARG A 418 7.60 1.63 -24.30
N PRO A 419 8.52 2.59 -24.57
CA PRO A 419 8.90 3.61 -23.60
C PRO A 419 7.68 4.35 -23.05
N LEU A 420 7.80 4.84 -21.83
CA LEU A 420 6.77 5.60 -21.06
C LEU A 420 6.04 6.70 -21.85
N ALA A 421 6.64 7.22 -22.94
CA ALA A 421 6.11 8.35 -23.70
C ALA A 421 5.08 7.98 -24.79
N ASP A 422 5.03 6.73 -25.28
CA ASP A 422 4.39 6.40 -26.57
C ASP A 422 3.19 5.44 -26.51
N GLN A 423 2.61 5.19 -25.33
CA GLN A 423 1.45 4.29 -25.25
C GLN A 423 0.13 5.06 -25.42
N PRO A 424 -0.70 4.72 -26.44
CA PRO A 424 -1.99 5.34 -26.63
C PRO A 424 -2.90 5.05 -25.42
N GLN A 425 -3.61 6.09 -24.97
CA GLN A 425 -4.62 5.95 -23.93
C GLN A 425 -5.71 4.99 -24.41
N ARG A 426 -5.97 3.91 -23.67
CA ARG A 426 -7.14 3.07 -23.89
C ARG A 426 -8.43 3.88 -23.66
N PRO A 427 -9.54 3.58 -24.38
CA PRO A 427 -10.80 4.29 -24.19
C PRO A 427 -11.26 4.17 -22.73
N ARG A 428 -11.81 5.27 -22.25
CA ARG A 428 -12.26 5.49 -20.87
C ARG A 428 -13.27 4.42 -20.45
N ALA A 429 -12.95 3.67 -19.41
CA ALA A 429 -13.97 3.05 -18.57
C ALA A 429 -14.75 4.17 -17.84
N ALA A 430 -16.02 3.92 -17.53
CA ALA A 430 -16.91 4.89 -16.92
C ALA A 430 -16.28 5.63 -15.74
N HIS A 431 -16.52 6.94 -15.67
CA HIS A 431 -15.92 7.84 -14.68
C HIS A 431 -16.20 7.37 -13.24
N PRO A 432 -15.20 7.37 -12.36
CA PRO A 432 -15.49 7.39 -10.94
C PRO A 432 -16.23 8.69 -10.59
N PRO A 433 -17.17 8.66 -9.62
CA PRO A 433 -17.95 9.83 -9.26
C PRO A 433 -17.03 10.98 -8.80
N GLN A 434 -17.43 12.19 -9.14
CA GLN A 434 -16.70 13.41 -8.80
C GLN A 434 -16.74 13.61 -7.28
N VAL A 435 -15.56 13.71 -6.67
CA VAL A 435 -15.41 14.15 -5.28
C VAL A 435 -15.60 15.67 -5.26
N PRO A 436 -16.54 16.22 -4.46
CA PRO A 436 -16.76 17.66 -4.39
C PRO A 436 -15.49 18.40 -3.96
N ASP A 437 -15.21 19.52 -4.64
CA ASP A 437 -14.06 20.37 -4.32
C ASP A 437 -14.19 21.01 -2.94
N CYS A 438 -13.16 20.82 -2.12
CA CYS A 438 -12.98 21.57 -0.90
C CYS A 438 -12.17 22.85 -1.22
N HIS A 439 -12.81 23.89 -1.70
CA HIS A 439 -12.15 25.19 -1.79
C HIS A 439 -11.98 25.82 -0.39
N PRO A 440 -10.78 26.24 0.00
CA PRO A 440 -10.63 27.20 1.07
C PRO A 440 -11.08 28.57 0.53
N THR A 441 -12.09 29.15 1.15
CA THR A 441 -12.49 30.53 0.92
C THR A 441 -11.34 31.46 1.27
N GLY A 442 -10.85 32.21 0.27
CA GLY A 442 -10.14 33.47 0.40
C GLY A 442 -8.64 33.41 0.69
N LEU A 443 -7.84 33.40 -0.38
CA LEU A 443 -6.56 34.10 -0.45
C LEU A 443 -6.30 34.41 -1.94
N THR A 444 -6.34 35.70 -2.25
CA THR A 444 -6.03 36.28 -3.57
C THR A 444 -4.59 35.95 -3.94
N VAL A 445 -4.39 35.23 -5.03
CA VAL A 445 -3.06 35.00 -5.59
C VAL A 445 -2.70 36.21 -6.44
N MET A 446 -1.68 36.95 -6.05
CA MET A 446 -1.04 37.94 -6.91
C MET A 446 -0.28 37.22 -8.04
N ASP A 447 -0.66 37.59 -9.25
CA ASP A 447 -0.06 37.13 -10.52
C ASP A 447 1.32 37.83 -10.68
N PHE A 448 2.41 37.08 -10.59
CA PHE A 448 3.75 37.54 -10.99
C PHE A 448 4.07 36.97 -12.37
N ARG A 449 3.96 37.80 -13.42
CA ARG A 449 4.58 37.51 -14.71
C ARG A 449 6.00 38.09 -14.70
N PRO A 450 7.03 37.35 -15.13
CA PRO A 450 8.33 37.93 -15.42
C PRO A 450 8.29 38.61 -16.79
N THR A 451 8.83 39.80 -16.85
CA THR A 451 9.25 40.48 -18.08
C THR A 451 10.56 39.89 -18.59
#